data_8bb93d694f2a5d193bd6b7070d189700
#
_entry.id   8bb93d694f2a5d193bd6b7070d189700
#
_cell.length_a   1.000
_cell.length_b   1.000
_cell.length_c   1.000
_cell.angle_alpha   90.00
_cell.angle_beta   90.00
_cell.angle_gamma   90.00
#
_symmetry.space_group_name_H-M   'P 1'
#
loop_
_entity.id
_entity.type
_entity.pdbx_description
1 polymer ?
#
loop_
_entity_poly.entity_id
_entity_poly.type
_entity_poly.pdbx_seq_one_letter_code
_entity_poly.pdbx_strand_id
1 'polypeptide(L)'
;MARFKAAVFDWAGTTIDFGSFAPVGAFVEAFRRFGIQATAAEARAPMGAPKWHHVRAMLEMPGIARQWQARHGRAPQAADVDKVYDVFVPMNEDVVADDATLVPGTVETLRARGIEIGSTTGYTRSIMERVLPRAAEQGYAPDNLVCADDLPERRPGPLCMDQYFIDLAVSPPEAVIKVDDTAPGIAECVAAGCVTVGVALSGNAVGKTPEEL
;
A
#
# COMPACT_ATOMS: atom_id res chain seq x y z
N MET A 1 -30.43 -5.67 -11.55
CA MET A 1 -29.60 -4.65 -10.84
C MET A 1 -28.22 -5.24 -10.66
N ALA A 2 -27.16 -4.44 -10.81
CA ALA A 2 -25.81 -4.94 -10.56
C ALA A 2 -25.70 -5.42 -9.10
N ARG A 3 -25.05 -6.55 -8.88
CA ARG A 3 -24.83 -7.13 -7.54
C ARG A 3 -23.97 -6.18 -6.66
N PHE A 4 -23.07 -5.45 -7.28
CA PHE A 4 -22.16 -4.54 -6.61
C PHE A 4 -22.44 -3.08 -7.02
N LYS A 5 -22.32 -2.17 -6.06
CA LYS A 5 -22.52 -0.72 -6.23
C LYS A 5 -21.19 0.01 -6.38
N ALA A 6 -20.13 -0.52 -5.76
CA ALA A 6 -18.82 0.09 -5.76
C ALA A 6 -17.70 -0.94 -5.76
N ALA A 7 -16.52 -0.51 -6.23
CA ALA A 7 -15.27 -1.24 -6.13
C ALA A 7 -14.19 -0.31 -5.53
N VAL A 8 -13.50 -0.80 -4.51
CA VAL A 8 -12.42 -0.08 -3.82
C VAL A 8 -11.12 -0.78 -4.10
N PHE A 9 -10.14 -0.05 -4.58
CA PHE A 9 -8.84 -0.60 -4.98
C PHE A 9 -7.71 -0.08 -4.10
N ASP A 10 -6.75 -0.95 -3.82
CA ASP A 10 -5.43 -0.54 -3.38
C ASP A 10 -4.60 -0.01 -4.56
N TRP A 11 -3.41 0.49 -4.29
CA TRP A 11 -2.54 1.10 -5.29
C TRP A 11 -1.40 0.19 -5.75
N ALA A 12 -0.25 0.21 -5.07
CA ALA A 12 0.92 -0.55 -5.49
C ALA A 12 0.68 -2.06 -5.48
N GLY A 13 0.96 -2.73 -6.59
CA GLY A 13 0.69 -4.17 -6.76
C GLY A 13 -0.74 -4.49 -7.17
N THR A 14 -1.67 -3.54 -7.04
CA THR A 14 -3.08 -3.70 -7.40
C THR A 14 -3.43 -2.91 -8.65
N THR A 15 -3.28 -1.59 -8.63
CA THR A 15 -3.62 -0.70 -9.76
C THR A 15 -2.41 -0.07 -10.43
N ILE A 16 -1.32 0.12 -9.70
CA ILE A 16 -0.03 0.63 -10.20
C ILE A 16 1.12 -0.26 -9.72
N ASP A 17 2.31 -0.02 -10.23
CA ASP A 17 3.56 -0.65 -9.79
C ASP A 17 3.45 -2.18 -9.73
N PHE A 18 3.37 -2.80 -10.91
CA PHE A 18 3.31 -4.25 -11.05
C PHE A 18 4.46 -4.92 -10.28
N GLY A 19 4.15 -5.73 -9.26
CA GLY A 19 5.12 -6.36 -8.37
C GLY A 19 5.49 -5.55 -7.13
N SER A 20 4.94 -4.35 -6.92
CA SER A 20 5.23 -3.48 -5.76
C SER A 20 6.73 -3.25 -5.55
N PHE A 21 7.46 -2.84 -6.59
CA PHE A 21 8.91 -2.66 -6.53
C PHE A 21 9.33 -1.33 -5.91
N ALA A 22 8.60 -0.25 -6.21
CA ALA A 22 8.96 1.11 -5.78
C ALA A 22 9.15 1.22 -4.26
N PRO A 23 8.16 0.86 -3.41
CA PRO A 23 8.33 0.96 -1.97
C PRO A 23 9.37 -0.02 -1.42
N VAL A 24 9.56 -1.19 -2.05
CA VAL A 24 10.58 -2.17 -1.62
C VAL A 24 11.97 -1.59 -1.75
N GLY A 25 12.28 -0.97 -2.89
CA GLY A 25 13.56 -0.32 -3.13
C GLY A 25 13.83 0.82 -2.13
N ALA A 26 12.83 1.64 -1.86
CA ALA A 26 12.94 2.73 -0.89
C ALA A 26 13.23 2.23 0.53
N PHE A 27 12.57 1.14 0.98
CA PHE A 27 12.87 0.54 2.29
C PHE A 27 14.30 0.01 2.36
N VAL A 28 14.73 -0.79 1.39
CA VAL A 28 16.09 -1.33 1.35
C VAL A 28 17.13 -0.21 1.41
N GLU A 29 16.95 0.85 0.63
CA GLU A 29 17.87 1.98 0.60
C GLU A 29 17.83 2.79 1.91
N ALA A 30 16.66 3.02 2.51
CA ALA A 30 16.55 3.70 3.80
C ALA A 30 17.34 2.96 4.88
N PHE A 31 17.18 1.65 5.00
CA PHE A 31 17.94 0.83 5.95
C PHE A 31 19.44 0.83 5.65
N ARG A 32 19.83 0.82 4.37
CA ARG A 32 21.25 0.93 3.95
C ARG A 32 21.92 2.20 4.45
N ARG A 33 21.21 3.33 4.55
CA ARG A 33 21.75 4.59 5.09
C ARG A 33 22.10 4.51 6.58
N PHE A 34 21.50 3.58 7.32
CA PHE A 34 21.84 3.26 8.70
C PHE A 34 22.88 2.14 8.82
N GLY A 35 23.44 1.67 7.69
CA GLY A 35 24.43 0.59 7.64
C GLY A 35 23.83 -0.80 7.80
N ILE A 36 22.52 -0.96 7.53
CA ILE A 36 21.78 -2.21 7.64
C ILE A 36 21.50 -2.75 6.23
N GLN A 37 21.85 -4.01 6.00
CA GLN A 37 21.58 -4.71 4.74
C GLN A 37 20.23 -5.43 4.86
N ALA A 38 19.15 -4.73 4.54
CA ALA A 38 17.83 -5.33 4.43
C ALA A 38 17.65 -5.98 3.05
N THR A 39 17.02 -7.15 3.01
CA THR A 39 16.68 -7.84 1.76
C THR A 39 15.32 -7.38 1.23
N ALA A 40 15.07 -7.57 -0.06
CA ALA A 40 13.76 -7.32 -0.66
C ALA A 40 12.66 -8.18 0.02
N ALA A 41 12.96 -9.40 0.43
CA ALA A 41 12.01 -10.27 1.12
C ALA A 41 11.64 -9.71 2.51
N GLU A 42 12.61 -9.18 3.26
CA GLU A 42 12.35 -8.52 4.54
C GLU A 42 11.53 -7.23 4.35
N ALA A 43 11.81 -6.44 3.30
CA ALA A 43 11.02 -5.25 2.98
C ALA A 43 9.58 -5.60 2.54
N ARG A 44 9.36 -6.72 1.87
CA ARG A 44 8.03 -7.16 1.42
C ARG A 44 7.15 -7.70 2.55
N ALA A 45 7.73 -8.31 3.57
CA ALA A 45 6.97 -9.02 4.61
C ALA A 45 5.90 -8.16 5.32
N PRO A 46 6.16 -6.89 5.72
CA PRO A 46 5.15 -6.02 6.33
C PRO A 46 4.38 -5.16 5.32
N MET A 47 4.45 -5.43 4.00
CA MET A 47 3.81 -4.58 2.99
C MET A 47 2.30 -4.47 3.24
N GLY A 48 1.75 -3.29 2.92
CA GLY A 48 0.35 -2.95 3.20
C GLY A 48 0.13 -2.34 4.58
N ALA A 49 1.04 -2.54 5.54
CA ALA A 49 0.98 -1.85 6.83
C ALA A 49 1.26 -0.34 6.66
N PRO A 50 0.75 0.51 7.58
CA PRO A 50 1.15 1.92 7.65
C PRO A 50 2.67 2.04 7.76
N LYS A 51 3.27 2.98 7.03
CA LYS A 51 4.72 3.02 6.78
C LYS A 51 5.59 3.08 8.05
N TRP A 52 5.14 3.80 9.07
CA TRP A 52 5.82 3.81 10.36
C TRP A 52 5.84 2.42 11.03
N HIS A 53 4.70 1.72 11.02
CA HIS A 53 4.59 0.36 11.57
C HIS A 53 5.37 -0.65 10.72
N HIS A 54 5.46 -0.42 9.42
CA HIS A 54 6.27 -1.22 8.51
C HIS A 54 7.77 -1.11 8.89
N VAL A 55 8.30 0.11 9.05
CA VAL A 55 9.68 0.33 9.52
C VAL A 55 9.92 -0.35 10.86
N ARG A 56 8.97 -0.21 11.80
CA ARG A 56 9.05 -0.85 13.12
C ARG A 56 9.14 -2.38 12.98
N ALA A 57 8.24 -2.97 12.19
CA ALA A 57 8.23 -4.42 11.98
C ALA A 57 9.54 -4.92 11.37
N MET A 58 10.13 -4.18 10.43
CA MET A 58 11.44 -4.51 9.87
C MET A 58 12.55 -4.44 10.93
N LEU A 59 12.59 -3.39 11.77
CA LEU A 59 13.57 -3.26 12.85
C LEU A 59 13.47 -4.37 13.90
N GLU A 60 12.28 -4.93 14.11
CA GLU A 60 12.03 -6.07 15.01
C GLU A 60 12.43 -7.42 14.41
N MET A 61 12.71 -7.52 13.11
CA MET A 61 13.15 -8.77 12.48
C MET A 61 14.52 -9.21 13.02
N PRO A 62 14.70 -10.50 13.37
CA PRO A 62 15.92 -10.96 14.04
C PRO A 62 17.21 -10.66 13.27
N GLY A 63 17.18 -10.73 11.93
CA GLY A 63 18.32 -10.42 11.07
C GLY A 63 18.73 -8.95 11.13
N ILE A 64 17.74 -8.08 10.98
CA ILE A 64 17.89 -6.62 11.00
C ILE A 64 18.26 -6.14 12.40
N ALA A 65 17.57 -6.63 13.44
CA ALA A 65 17.85 -6.26 14.84
C ALA A 65 19.30 -6.60 15.26
N ARG A 66 19.82 -7.76 14.84
CA ARG A 66 21.24 -8.12 15.08
C ARG A 66 22.21 -7.20 14.37
N GLN A 67 21.94 -6.85 13.10
CA GLN A 67 22.78 -5.90 12.36
C GLN A 67 22.76 -4.52 13.03
N TRP A 68 21.57 -4.06 13.46
CA TRP A 68 21.39 -2.81 14.17
C TRP A 68 22.20 -2.77 15.46
N GLN A 69 22.09 -3.82 16.29
CA GLN A 69 22.85 -3.93 17.54
C GLN A 69 24.36 -3.94 17.29
N ALA A 70 24.83 -4.67 16.28
CA ALA A 70 26.24 -4.73 15.92
C ALA A 70 26.76 -3.34 15.45
N ARG A 71 25.94 -2.60 14.72
CA ARG A 71 26.31 -1.30 14.15
C ARG A 71 26.21 -0.15 15.14
N HIS A 72 25.19 -0.16 16.01
CA HIS A 72 24.83 0.96 16.90
C HIS A 72 25.07 0.66 18.38
N GLY A 73 25.57 -0.54 18.74
CA GLY A 73 25.93 -0.94 20.11
C GLY A 73 24.72 -1.26 21.01
N ARG A 74 23.48 -1.20 20.49
CA ARG A 74 22.25 -1.48 21.23
C ARG A 74 21.14 -1.98 20.32
N ALA A 75 20.13 -2.62 20.91
CA ALA A 75 18.93 -3.00 20.16
C ALA A 75 18.16 -1.76 19.62
N PRO A 76 17.38 -1.92 18.52
CA PRO A 76 16.51 -0.87 18.02
C PRO A 76 15.50 -0.39 19.06
N GLN A 77 15.17 0.89 19.03
CA GLN A 77 14.20 1.54 19.92
C GLN A 77 13.18 2.33 19.10
N ALA A 78 12.08 2.80 19.72
CA ALA A 78 11.06 3.59 19.05
C ALA A 78 11.62 4.83 18.33
N ALA A 79 12.56 5.55 18.96
CA ALA A 79 13.23 6.70 18.33
C ALA A 79 14.07 6.33 17.09
N ASP A 80 14.42 5.08 16.90
CA ASP A 80 15.12 4.65 15.68
C ASP A 80 14.13 4.37 14.55
N VAL A 81 12.91 3.97 14.90
CA VAL A 81 11.81 3.88 13.92
C VAL A 81 11.57 5.25 13.31
N ASP A 82 11.48 6.31 14.15
CA ASP A 82 11.28 7.68 13.67
C ASP A 82 12.39 8.11 12.72
N LYS A 83 13.66 7.88 13.08
CA LYS A 83 14.81 8.23 12.23
C LYS A 83 14.80 7.54 10.87
N VAL A 84 14.51 6.24 10.84
CA VAL A 84 14.45 5.47 9.58
C VAL A 84 13.24 5.94 8.76
N TYR A 85 12.12 6.20 9.41
CA TYR A 85 10.89 6.70 8.79
C TYR A 85 11.11 8.08 8.13
N ASP A 86 11.76 9.02 8.82
CA ASP A 86 12.06 10.35 8.32
C ASP A 86 12.99 10.32 7.08
N VAL A 87 13.86 9.32 6.99
CA VAL A 87 14.68 9.09 5.80
C VAL A 87 13.89 8.41 4.69
N PHE A 88 13.02 7.46 5.05
CA PHE A 88 12.24 6.68 4.10
C PHE A 88 11.20 7.54 3.36
N VAL A 89 10.46 8.41 4.06
CA VAL A 89 9.31 9.13 3.48
C VAL A 89 9.68 9.91 2.23
N PRO A 90 10.65 10.85 2.24
CA PRO A 90 10.98 11.63 1.04
C PRO A 90 11.51 10.75 -0.10
N MET A 91 12.26 9.70 0.21
CA MET A 91 12.75 8.77 -0.81
C MET A 91 11.61 7.99 -1.47
N ASN A 92 10.64 7.55 -0.67
CA ASN A 92 9.49 6.81 -1.18
C ASN A 92 8.56 7.72 -2.00
N GLU A 93 8.40 8.98 -1.62
CA GLU A 93 7.63 9.96 -2.38
C GLU A 93 8.18 10.17 -3.80
N ASP A 94 9.50 10.24 -3.94
CA ASP A 94 10.15 10.44 -5.23
C ASP A 94 10.01 9.19 -6.13
N VAL A 95 10.32 8.01 -5.59
CA VAL A 95 10.34 6.75 -6.37
C VAL A 95 8.92 6.30 -6.76
N VAL A 96 7.96 6.38 -5.84
CA VAL A 96 6.59 5.90 -6.10
C VAL A 96 5.90 6.71 -7.20
N ALA A 97 6.17 8.00 -7.30
CA ALA A 97 5.62 8.83 -8.36
C ALA A 97 6.17 8.45 -9.75
N ASP A 98 7.44 8.09 -9.82
CA ASP A 98 8.09 7.69 -11.07
C ASP A 98 7.65 6.28 -11.52
N ASP A 99 7.37 5.39 -10.58
CA ASP A 99 6.94 4.00 -10.82
C ASP A 99 5.40 3.82 -10.83
N ALA A 100 4.62 4.90 -10.90
CA ALA A 100 3.15 4.88 -10.92
C ALA A 100 2.57 4.44 -12.28
N THR A 101 3.20 3.47 -12.94
CA THR A 101 2.67 2.85 -14.16
C THR A 101 1.49 1.94 -13.81
N LEU A 102 0.38 2.07 -14.56
CA LEU A 102 -0.81 1.26 -14.33
C LEU A 102 -0.54 -0.23 -14.61
N VAL A 103 -1.10 -1.07 -13.75
CA VAL A 103 -1.17 -2.51 -14.00
C VAL A 103 -2.06 -2.73 -15.24
N PRO A 104 -1.63 -3.57 -16.22
CA PRO A 104 -2.40 -3.83 -17.43
C PRO A 104 -3.84 -4.28 -17.12
N GLY A 105 -4.82 -3.70 -17.82
CA GLY A 105 -6.24 -4.01 -17.66
C GLY A 105 -6.97 -3.17 -16.62
N THR A 106 -6.28 -2.34 -15.82
CA THR A 106 -6.91 -1.51 -14.77
C THR A 106 -7.99 -0.58 -15.34
N VAL A 107 -7.69 0.18 -16.37
CA VAL A 107 -8.61 1.18 -16.95
C VAL A 107 -9.78 0.52 -17.67
N GLU A 108 -9.52 -0.49 -18.47
CA GLU A 108 -10.54 -1.20 -19.26
C GLU A 108 -11.58 -1.86 -18.35
N THR A 109 -11.13 -2.45 -17.24
CA THR A 109 -12.01 -3.14 -16.30
C THR A 109 -12.91 -2.17 -15.56
N LEU A 110 -12.40 -0.98 -15.18
CA LEU A 110 -13.10 -0.01 -14.35
C LEU A 110 -14.14 0.79 -15.13
N ARG A 111 -13.86 1.20 -16.36
CA ARG A 111 -14.78 2.00 -17.18
C ARG A 111 -16.04 1.25 -17.67
N ALA A 112 -15.95 -0.08 -17.72
CA ALA A 112 -16.99 -0.89 -18.41
C ALA A 112 -18.30 -1.05 -17.64
N ARG A 113 -18.45 -0.64 -16.37
CA ARG A 113 -19.56 -1.11 -15.53
C ARG A 113 -20.40 -0.06 -14.79
N GLY A 114 -20.07 1.22 -14.81
CA GLY A 114 -20.89 2.29 -14.19
C GLY A 114 -21.08 2.11 -12.68
N ILE A 115 -20.06 1.58 -11.99
CA ILE A 115 -20.00 1.45 -10.52
C ILE A 115 -19.06 2.53 -9.96
N GLU A 116 -19.29 2.95 -8.72
CA GLU A 116 -18.41 3.87 -8.01
C GLU A 116 -17.04 3.26 -7.80
N ILE A 117 -16.00 4.05 -8.02
CA ILE A 117 -14.60 3.60 -7.86
C ILE A 117 -13.96 4.37 -6.73
N GLY A 118 -13.65 3.66 -5.67
CA GLY A 118 -12.92 4.23 -4.54
C GLY A 118 -11.53 3.66 -4.39
N SER A 119 -10.79 4.25 -3.48
CA SER A 119 -9.48 3.75 -3.11
C SER A 119 -9.19 3.93 -1.63
N THR A 120 -8.57 2.92 -1.01
CA THR A 120 -7.89 3.04 0.27
C THR A 120 -6.44 2.60 0.11
N THR A 121 -5.52 3.21 0.84
CA THR A 121 -4.09 2.93 0.66
C THR A 121 -3.31 2.99 1.96
N GLY A 122 -2.21 2.24 2.02
CA GLY A 122 -1.18 2.37 3.04
C GLY A 122 -0.21 3.55 2.80
N TYR A 123 -0.38 4.29 1.70
CA TYR A 123 0.37 5.52 1.44
C TYR A 123 -0.22 6.71 2.18
N THR A 124 0.65 7.68 2.49
CA THR A 124 0.26 8.96 3.07
C THR A 124 -0.32 9.88 2.01
N ARG A 125 -1.02 10.93 2.44
CA ARG A 125 -1.56 11.96 1.55
C ARG A 125 -0.48 12.60 0.69
N SER A 126 0.68 12.89 1.25
CA SER A 126 1.83 13.49 0.55
C SER A 126 2.35 12.62 -0.61
N ILE A 127 2.38 11.30 -0.42
CA ILE A 127 2.72 10.36 -1.50
C ILE A 127 1.65 10.39 -2.59
N MET A 128 0.38 10.32 -2.19
CA MET A 128 -0.73 10.25 -3.15
C MET A 128 -0.89 11.53 -3.98
N GLU A 129 -0.55 12.71 -3.45
CA GLU A 129 -0.51 13.96 -4.21
C GLU A 129 0.43 13.91 -5.42
N ARG A 130 1.47 13.08 -5.36
CA ARG A 130 2.39 12.86 -6.48
C ARG A 130 1.94 11.73 -7.42
N VAL A 131 1.31 10.69 -6.88
CA VAL A 131 0.86 9.51 -7.63
C VAL A 131 -0.40 9.80 -8.45
N LEU A 132 -1.38 10.49 -7.87
CA LEU A 132 -2.68 10.77 -8.50
C LEU A 132 -2.57 11.41 -9.89
N PRO A 133 -1.76 12.46 -10.11
CA PRO A 133 -1.61 13.05 -11.44
C PRO A 133 -1.08 12.05 -12.47
N ARG A 134 -0.11 11.23 -12.08
CA ARG A 134 0.51 10.20 -12.96
C ARG A 134 -0.49 9.11 -13.35
N ALA A 135 -1.30 8.66 -12.39
CA ALA A 135 -2.34 7.68 -12.66
C ALA A 135 -3.47 8.27 -13.53
N ALA A 136 -3.86 9.52 -13.29
CA ALA A 136 -4.87 10.23 -14.06
C ALA A 136 -4.46 10.44 -15.53
N GLU A 137 -3.19 10.78 -15.80
CA GLU A 137 -2.62 10.86 -17.16
C GLU A 137 -2.77 9.54 -17.92
N GLN A 138 -2.74 8.40 -17.23
CA GLN A 138 -2.94 7.07 -17.79
C GLN A 138 -4.41 6.63 -17.81
N GLY A 139 -5.32 7.47 -17.27
CA GLY A 139 -6.76 7.26 -17.30
C GLY A 139 -7.37 6.66 -16.04
N TYR A 140 -6.62 6.54 -14.94
CA TYR A 140 -7.13 6.07 -13.65
C TYR A 140 -7.28 7.22 -12.66
N ALA A 141 -8.53 7.56 -12.34
CA ALA A 141 -8.88 8.56 -11.33
C ALA A 141 -10.05 7.99 -10.51
N PRO A 142 -9.86 7.58 -9.26
CA PRO A 142 -10.95 7.12 -8.40
C PRO A 142 -11.83 8.28 -7.95
N ASP A 143 -13.11 7.99 -7.70
CA ASP A 143 -14.13 8.98 -7.24
C ASP A 143 -13.87 9.38 -5.78
N ASN A 144 -13.19 8.54 -5.00
CA ASN A 144 -12.81 8.79 -3.61
C ASN A 144 -11.46 8.14 -3.30
N LEU A 145 -10.71 8.76 -2.39
CA LEU A 145 -9.43 8.25 -1.88
C LEU A 145 -9.30 8.50 -0.38
N VAL A 146 -9.05 7.44 0.38
CA VAL A 146 -8.71 7.49 1.81
C VAL A 146 -7.25 7.04 2.00
N CYS A 147 -6.41 7.93 2.51
CA CYS A 147 -4.99 7.70 2.76
C CYS A 147 -4.73 7.21 4.18
N ALA A 148 -3.56 6.62 4.40
CA ALA A 148 -3.17 6.06 5.70
C ALA A 148 -3.11 7.08 6.85
N ASP A 149 -2.95 8.37 6.55
CA ASP A 149 -2.85 9.47 7.52
C ASP A 149 -4.08 10.36 7.60
N ASP A 150 -5.14 10.06 6.84
CA ASP A 150 -6.39 10.82 6.89
C ASP A 150 -7.20 10.53 8.17
N LEU A 151 -7.00 9.36 8.78
CA LEU A 151 -7.78 8.88 9.92
C LEU A 151 -6.89 8.40 11.09
N PRO A 152 -7.39 8.45 12.34
CA PRO A 152 -6.62 8.05 13.52
C PRO A 152 -6.32 6.54 13.56
N GLU A 153 -7.22 5.72 13.05
CA GLU A 153 -7.03 4.28 12.90
C GLU A 153 -6.74 3.91 11.46
N ARG A 154 -5.89 2.91 11.28
CA ARG A 154 -5.33 2.47 10.00
C ARG A 154 -5.53 0.98 9.80
N ARG A 155 -5.18 0.49 8.60
CA ARG A 155 -5.11 -0.95 8.33
C ARG A 155 -4.37 -1.71 9.43
N PRO A 156 -4.86 -2.88 9.84
CA PRO A 156 -5.91 -3.71 9.23
C PRO A 156 -7.34 -3.41 9.73
N GLY A 157 -7.55 -2.34 10.52
CA GLY A 157 -8.89 -1.95 11.00
C GLY A 157 -9.78 -1.41 9.88
N PRO A 158 -11.12 -1.39 10.07
CA PRO A 158 -12.09 -1.09 9.02
C PRO A 158 -12.26 0.41 8.73
N LEU A 159 -11.70 1.31 9.55
CA LEU A 159 -12.08 2.72 9.59
C LEU A 159 -11.95 3.44 8.23
N CYS A 160 -10.93 3.10 7.41
CA CYS A 160 -10.79 3.70 6.08
C CYS A 160 -11.91 3.24 5.13
N MET A 161 -12.38 2.00 5.25
CA MET A 161 -13.54 1.51 4.50
C MET A 161 -14.84 2.11 5.03
N ASP A 162 -15.00 2.30 6.34
CA ASP A 162 -16.17 2.94 6.94
C ASP A 162 -16.27 4.40 6.47
N GLN A 163 -15.16 5.12 6.42
CA GLN A 163 -15.10 6.47 5.86
C GLN A 163 -15.52 6.48 4.39
N TYR A 164 -15.04 5.53 3.61
CA TYR A 164 -15.43 5.38 2.21
C TYR A 164 -16.94 5.19 2.05
N PHE A 165 -17.60 4.35 2.90
CA PHE A 165 -19.05 4.17 2.84
C PHE A 165 -19.83 5.46 3.13
N ILE A 166 -19.30 6.29 4.05
CA ILE A 166 -19.90 7.59 4.39
C ILE A 166 -19.76 8.56 3.23
N ASP A 167 -18.57 8.70 2.68
CA ASP A 167 -18.24 9.69 1.64
C ASP A 167 -19.06 9.47 0.37
N LEU A 168 -19.23 8.22 -0.05
CA LEU A 168 -19.97 7.88 -1.27
C LEU A 168 -21.40 7.39 -0.99
N ALA A 169 -21.87 7.45 0.26
CA ALA A 169 -23.19 6.98 0.67
C ALA A 169 -23.52 5.56 0.18
N VAL A 170 -22.54 4.66 0.17
CA VAL A 170 -22.68 3.28 -0.31
C VAL A 170 -23.01 2.35 0.84
N SER A 171 -24.08 1.57 0.68
CA SER A 171 -24.48 0.51 1.62
C SER A 171 -25.33 -0.55 0.91
N PRO A 172 -25.42 -1.79 1.43
CA PRO A 172 -24.69 -2.33 2.56
C PRO A 172 -23.24 -2.68 2.16
N PRO A 173 -22.33 -2.96 3.12
CA PRO A 173 -20.92 -3.33 2.86
C PRO A 173 -20.75 -4.48 1.87
N GLU A 174 -21.62 -5.47 1.90
CA GLU A 174 -21.59 -6.63 0.99
C GLU A 174 -21.86 -6.26 -0.49
N ALA A 175 -22.33 -5.03 -0.75
CA ALA A 175 -22.48 -4.49 -2.11
C ALA A 175 -21.19 -3.82 -2.62
N VAL A 176 -20.10 -3.85 -1.85
CA VAL A 176 -18.79 -3.30 -2.19
C VAL A 176 -17.76 -4.41 -2.36
N ILE A 177 -16.98 -4.32 -3.42
CA ILE A 177 -15.81 -5.17 -3.65
C ILE A 177 -14.57 -4.35 -3.25
N LYS A 178 -13.72 -4.92 -2.40
CA LYS A 178 -12.36 -4.41 -2.18
C LYS A 178 -11.36 -5.33 -2.86
N VAL A 179 -10.46 -4.72 -3.62
CA VAL A 179 -9.38 -5.39 -4.35
C VAL A 179 -8.05 -4.96 -3.76
N ASP A 180 -7.22 -5.90 -3.33
CA ASP A 180 -5.95 -5.63 -2.66
C ASP A 180 -4.99 -6.80 -2.83
N ASP A 181 -3.69 -6.56 -2.84
CA ASP A 181 -2.64 -7.58 -2.95
C ASP A 181 -1.96 -7.91 -1.62
N THR A 182 -2.30 -7.19 -0.54
CA THR A 182 -1.63 -7.28 0.75
C THR A 182 -2.53 -7.85 1.85
N ALA A 183 -1.93 -8.58 2.80
CA ALA A 183 -2.67 -9.13 3.93
C ALA A 183 -3.36 -8.04 4.80
N PRO A 184 -2.73 -6.89 5.11
CA PRO A 184 -3.41 -5.81 5.84
C PRO A 184 -4.59 -5.20 5.10
N GLY A 185 -4.51 -5.04 3.77
CA GLY A 185 -5.62 -4.50 2.97
C GLY A 185 -6.77 -5.50 2.83
N ILE A 186 -6.46 -6.79 2.71
CA ILE A 186 -7.48 -7.85 2.75
C ILE A 186 -8.18 -7.87 4.13
N ALA A 187 -7.43 -7.76 5.22
CA ALA A 187 -7.98 -7.74 6.57
C ALA A 187 -8.87 -6.51 6.83
N GLU A 188 -8.49 -5.32 6.34
CA GLU A 188 -9.30 -4.10 6.35
C GLU A 188 -10.69 -4.34 5.74
N CYS A 189 -10.72 -4.98 4.57
CA CYS A 189 -11.95 -5.29 3.86
C CYS A 189 -12.84 -6.28 4.63
N VAL A 190 -12.24 -7.37 5.13
CA VAL A 190 -12.96 -8.38 5.92
C VAL A 190 -13.54 -7.76 7.18
N ALA A 191 -12.78 -6.91 7.87
CA ALA A 191 -13.25 -6.21 9.07
C ALA A 191 -14.43 -5.27 8.78
N ALA A 192 -14.46 -4.65 7.59
CA ALA A 192 -15.55 -3.79 7.13
C ALA A 192 -16.77 -4.55 6.58
N GLY A 193 -16.69 -5.87 6.43
CA GLY A 193 -17.80 -6.71 5.93
C GLY A 193 -17.99 -6.69 4.42
N CYS A 194 -16.97 -6.28 3.63
CA CYS A 194 -17.02 -6.22 2.18
C CYS A 194 -16.70 -7.56 1.52
N VAL A 195 -17.00 -7.66 0.23
CA VAL A 195 -16.50 -8.75 -0.61
C VAL A 195 -15.03 -8.48 -0.96
N THR A 196 -14.17 -9.43 -0.66
CA THR A 196 -12.71 -9.28 -0.81
C THR A 196 -12.19 -10.05 -2.02
N VAL A 197 -11.33 -9.41 -2.79
CA VAL A 197 -10.60 -9.99 -3.92
C VAL A 197 -9.11 -9.78 -3.71
N GLY A 198 -8.36 -10.88 -3.61
CA GLY A 198 -6.90 -10.85 -3.54
C GLY A 198 -6.27 -10.82 -4.94
N VAL A 199 -5.36 -9.88 -5.18
CA VAL A 199 -4.55 -9.82 -6.41
C VAL A 199 -3.27 -10.60 -6.18
N ALA A 200 -3.07 -11.67 -6.97
CA ALA A 200 -1.87 -12.49 -6.86
C ALA A 200 -0.80 -12.09 -7.90
N LEU A 201 -1.22 -11.94 -9.17
CA LEU A 201 -0.30 -11.84 -10.30
C LEU A 201 0.65 -10.63 -10.22
N SER A 202 0.08 -9.44 -10.03
CA SER A 202 0.84 -8.18 -9.91
C SER A 202 1.19 -7.82 -8.48
N GLY A 203 0.81 -8.67 -7.51
CA GLY A 203 0.86 -8.34 -6.10
C GLY A 203 2.24 -8.46 -5.47
N ASN A 204 2.36 -7.83 -4.30
CA ASN A 204 3.57 -7.83 -3.48
C ASN A 204 4.11 -9.23 -3.16
N ALA A 205 3.24 -10.22 -2.97
CA ALA A 205 3.66 -11.58 -2.60
C ALA A 205 4.43 -12.29 -3.73
N VAL A 206 4.11 -12.01 -4.98
CA VAL A 206 4.81 -12.56 -6.16
C VAL A 206 6.09 -11.78 -6.43
N GLY A 207 6.02 -10.46 -6.45
CA GLY A 207 7.17 -9.56 -6.58
C GLY A 207 8.00 -9.81 -7.85
N LYS A 208 7.33 -10.04 -8.99
CA LYS A 208 7.92 -10.25 -10.30
C LYS A 208 7.44 -9.19 -11.28
N THR A 209 8.21 -8.96 -12.34
CA THR A 209 7.78 -8.13 -13.47
C THR A 209 6.86 -8.94 -14.40
N PRO A 210 6.10 -8.27 -15.31
CA PRO A 210 5.31 -8.98 -16.32
C PRO A 210 6.13 -9.93 -17.18
N GLU A 211 7.39 -9.58 -17.47
CA GLU A 211 8.31 -10.36 -18.31
C GLU A 211 8.85 -11.62 -17.60
N GLU A 212 8.81 -11.64 -16.26
CA GLU A 212 9.27 -12.77 -15.43
C GLU A 212 8.17 -13.81 -15.18
N LEU A 213 6.94 -13.53 -15.63
CA LEU A 213 5.76 -14.41 -15.51
C LEU A 213 5.44 -15.13 -16.79
#